data_c727cbc567b492e6debe875e1c21aaf2
#
_entry.id   c727cbc567b492e6debe875e1c21aaf2
#
_cell.length_a   1.000
_cell.length_b   1.000
_cell.length_c   1.000
_cell.angle_alpha   90.00
_cell.angle_beta   90.00
_cell.angle_gamma   90.00
#
_symmetry.space_group_name_H-M   'P 1'
#
loop_
_entity.id
_entity.type
_entity.pdbx_description
1 polymer ?
#
loop_
_entity_poly.entity_id
_entity_poly.type
_entity_poly.pdbx_seq_one_letter_code
_entity_poly.pdbx_strand_id
1 'polypeptide(L)'
;MKKLISGMLLLSLIFVLSGVIMLRTQVSELQDAPVETTVCVRPSHDVREPVENIVETVEKSLVHGDPAPDKTYTDEELDILALIVYQEAGGDKVSDDTRRLVAQVFLNRVNDSRFPDSFYEVATAERQYGRLYWTGIVWPDRASSQVEAHAVERAYKIAQEVLESDEPVCPEGVIFQAEFVQGDIYAEQDGMYFCFG
;
A
#
# COMPACT_ATOMS: atom_id res chain seq x y z
N MET A 1 -49.08 -14.00 -9.47
CA MET A 1 -47.61 -14.02 -9.29
C MET A 1 -46.81 -13.45 -10.47
N LYS A 2 -47.11 -13.73 -11.73
CA LYS A 2 -46.39 -13.18 -12.90
C LYS A 2 -46.39 -11.64 -13.05
N LYS A 3 -47.41 -10.93 -12.57
CA LYS A 3 -47.53 -9.47 -12.68
C LYS A 3 -46.66 -8.71 -11.63
N LEU A 4 -46.34 -9.31 -10.48
CA LEU A 4 -45.48 -8.71 -9.46
C LEU A 4 -44.00 -8.73 -9.86
N ILE A 5 -43.56 -9.78 -10.54
CA ILE A 5 -42.16 -9.94 -10.99
C ILE A 5 -41.83 -8.92 -12.10
N SER A 6 -42.80 -8.63 -12.99
CA SER A 6 -42.62 -7.66 -14.06
C SER A 6 -42.47 -6.21 -13.55
N GLY A 7 -43.12 -5.86 -12.43
CA GLY A 7 -43.02 -4.53 -11.82
C GLY A 7 -41.67 -4.28 -11.14
N MET A 8 -41.12 -5.28 -10.49
CA MET A 8 -39.76 -5.16 -9.84
C MET A 8 -38.64 -5.03 -10.87
N LEU A 9 -38.73 -5.72 -12.01
CA LEU A 9 -37.74 -5.60 -13.09
C LEU A 9 -37.75 -4.21 -13.74
N LEU A 10 -38.91 -3.58 -13.87
CA LEU A 10 -39.04 -2.24 -14.46
C LEU A 10 -38.45 -1.15 -13.54
N LEU A 11 -38.65 -1.28 -12.21
CA LEU A 11 -38.11 -0.34 -11.22
C LEU A 11 -36.55 -0.42 -11.13
N SER A 12 -35.98 -1.61 -11.26
CA SER A 12 -34.53 -1.75 -11.23
C SER A 12 -33.85 -1.14 -12.48
N LEU A 13 -34.52 -1.21 -13.64
CA LEU A 13 -34.03 -0.60 -14.90
C LEU A 13 -34.01 0.92 -14.85
N ILE A 14 -35.00 1.54 -14.19
CA ILE A 14 -35.09 3.00 -14.04
C ILE A 14 -33.96 3.52 -13.12
N PHE A 15 -33.59 2.78 -12.05
CA PHE A 15 -32.52 3.19 -11.17
C PHE A 15 -31.15 3.14 -11.87
N VAL A 16 -30.90 2.12 -12.71
CA VAL A 16 -29.64 2.01 -13.46
C VAL A 16 -29.51 3.11 -14.51
N LEU A 17 -30.60 3.46 -15.22
CA LEU A 17 -30.61 4.57 -16.20
C LEU A 17 -30.42 5.94 -15.54
N SER A 18 -31.00 6.18 -14.35
CA SER A 18 -30.81 7.43 -13.61
C SER A 18 -29.33 7.60 -13.12
N GLY A 19 -28.68 6.52 -12.69
CA GLY A 19 -27.28 6.54 -12.29
C GLY A 19 -26.33 6.87 -13.43
N VAL A 20 -26.58 6.34 -14.63
CA VAL A 20 -25.75 6.59 -15.81
C VAL A 20 -25.91 8.03 -16.34
N ILE A 21 -27.10 8.64 -16.22
CA ILE A 21 -27.31 10.02 -16.63
C ILE A 21 -26.62 11.00 -15.68
N MET A 22 -26.62 10.73 -14.35
CA MET A 22 -25.92 11.58 -13.36
C MET A 22 -24.39 11.55 -13.53
N LEU A 23 -23.81 10.40 -13.90
CA LEU A 23 -22.37 10.31 -14.17
C LEU A 23 -21.92 11.10 -15.41
N ARG A 24 -22.81 11.26 -16.44
CA ARG A 24 -22.48 12.00 -17.65
C ARG A 24 -22.50 13.52 -17.47
N THR A 25 -23.29 14.04 -16.54
CA THR A 25 -23.33 15.49 -16.26
C THR A 25 -22.16 16.00 -15.44
N GLN A 26 -21.48 15.16 -14.68
CA GLN A 26 -20.28 15.57 -13.91
C GLN A 26 -18.99 15.63 -14.76
N VAL A 27 -18.93 14.93 -15.89
CA VAL A 27 -17.74 14.92 -16.77
C VAL A 27 -17.67 16.13 -17.71
N SER A 28 -18.80 16.84 -17.96
CA SER A 28 -18.82 17.98 -18.88
C SER A 28 -18.46 19.34 -18.25
N GLU A 29 -18.35 19.45 -16.92
CA GLU A 29 -18.01 20.72 -16.24
C GLU A 29 -16.50 20.91 -15.97
N LEU A 30 -15.64 19.94 -16.31
CA LEU A 30 -14.19 19.99 -16.05
C LEU A 30 -13.34 20.41 -17.25
N GLN A 31 -13.94 20.88 -18.35
CA GLN A 31 -13.23 21.16 -19.61
C GLN A 31 -12.99 22.64 -19.97
N ASP A 32 -13.42 23.60 -19.15
CA ASP A 32 -13.23 25.02 -19.43
C ASP A 32 -12.50 25.77 -18.30
N ALA A 33 -11.20 25.48 -18.11
CA ALA A 33 -10.31 26.34 -17.34
C ALA A 33 -9.23 26.90 -18.28
N PRO A 34 -9.05 28.24 -18.37
CA PRO A 34 -8.02 28.82 -19.23
C PRO A 34 -6.62 28.57 -18.67
N VAL A 35 -5.73 28.06 -19.50
CA VAL A 35 -4.30 27.89 -19.19
C VAL A 35 -3.63 29.27 -19.23
N GLU A 36 -3.31 29.83 -18.07
CA GLU A 36 -2.41 30.98 -17.97
C GLU A 36 -0.94 30.54 -18.19
N THR A 37 -0.38 30.95 -19.31
CA THR A 37 1.02 30.75 -19.65
C THR A 37 1.88 31.77 -18.90
N THR A 38 2.43 31.37 -17.76
CA THR A 38 3.43 32.18 -17.05
C THR A 38 4.80 32.02 -17.70
N VAL A 39 5.24 33.04 -18.42
CA VAL A 39 6.58 33.16 -18.98
C VAL A 39 7.58 33.39 -17.86
N CYS A 40 8.41 32.42 -17.52
CA CYS A 40 9.56 32.61 -16.64
C CYS A 40 10.71 33.28 -17.38
N VAL A 41 10.95 34.55 -17.08
CA VAL A 41 12.13 35.32 -17.47
C VAL A 41 13.34 34.84 -16.65
N ARG A 42 14.39 34.33 -17.32
CA ARG A 42 15.68 34.04 -16.70
C ARG A 42 16.42 35.32 -16.40
N PRO A 43 16.93 35.56 -15.18
CA PRO A 43 18.01 36.54 -15.01
C PRO A 43 19.34 35.85 -15.32
N SER A 44 20.07 36.48 -16.28
CA SER A 44 21.46 36.17 -16.54
C SER A 44 22.32 36.87 -15.48
N HIS A 45 23.02 36.10 -14.64
CA HIS A 45 24.17 36.63 -13.92
C HIS A 45 25.38 35.72 -14.18
N ASP A 46 26.29 36.34 -14.96
CA ASP A 46 27.63 35.86 -15.19
C ASP A 46 28.48 36.20 -13.95
N VAL A 47 28.83 35.21 -13.14
CA VAL A 47 29.88 35.34 -12.14
C VAL A 47 30.71 34.07 -12.18
N ARG A 48 31.87 34.19 -12.86
CA ARG A 48 32.95 33.22 -12.76
C ARG A 48 33.70 33.45 -11.44
N GLU A 49 33.55 32.53 -10.50
CA GLU A 49 34.53 32.32 -9.42
C GLU A 49 35.08 30.89 -9.45
N PRO A 50 36.34 30.65 -9.01
CA PRO A 50 37.06 29.44 -9.35
C PRO A 50 36.61 28.24 -8.49
N VAL A 51 36.41 27.11 -9.18
CA VAL A 51 35.79 25.87 -8.67
C VAL A 51 36.82 24.99 -7.93
N GLU A 52 37.95 25.45 -7.47
CA GLU A 52 38.99 24.60 -6.91
C GLU A 52 38.82 24.26 -5.42
N ASN A 53 37.91 24.91 -4.66
CA ASN A 53 37.77 24.65 -3.22
C ASN A 53 36.54 23.85 -2.79
N ILE A 54 35.72 23.36 -3.74
CA ILE A 54 34.48 22.64 -3.40
C ILE A 54 34.70 21.13 -3.35
N VAL A 55 35.68 20.60 -4.07
CA VAL A 55 35.90 19.14 -4.15
C VAL A 55 36.45 18.57 -2.84
N GLU A 56 37.29 19.29 -2.11
CA GLU A 56 37.92 18.81 -0.88
C GLU A 56 36.94 18.81 0.34
N THR A 57 35.86 19.61 0.28
CA THR A 57 34.87 19.67 1.38
C THR A 57 33.80 18.62 1.22
N VAL A 58 33.50 18.16 -0.01
CA VAL A 58 32.49 17.12 -0.27
C VAL A 58 33.02 15.72 0.05
N GLU A 59 34.31 15.43 -0.20
CA GLU A 59 34.90 14.14 0.13
C GLU A 59 35.03 13.92 1.66
N LYS A 60 35.15 14.99 2.46
CA LYS A 60 35.28 14.87 3.92
C LYS A 60 33.96 14.71 4.64
N SER A 61 32.82 14.99 3.98
CA SER A 61 31.47 14.83 4.54
C SER A 61 30.87 13.44 4.28
N LEU A 62 31.48 12.65 3.38
CA LEU A 62 31.00 11.31 3.03
C LEU A 62 31.64 10.16 3.84
N VAL A 63 32.49 10.44 4.85
CA VAL A 63 33.25 9.40 5.55
C VAL A 63 32.93 9.30 7.06
N HIS A 64 31.84 9.90 7.54
CA HIS A 64 31.36 9.69 8.91
C HIS A 64 29.82 9.54 8.91
N GLY A 65 29.29 8.60 8.14
CA GLY A 65 28.05 7.93 8.50
C GLY A 65 28.43 6.78 9.44
N ASP A 66 27.92 6.78 10.67
CA ASP A 66 27.90 5.58 11.48
C ASP A 66 27.42 4.42 10.58
N PRO A 67 28.03 3.22 10.65
CA PRO A 67 27.51 2.09 9.90
C PRO A 67 26.04 1.95 10.27
N ALA A 68 25.16 2.02 9.25
CA ALA A 68 23.75 1.76 9.46
C ALA A 68 23.66 0.42 10.21
N PRO A 69 22.78 0.30 11.22
CA PRO A 69 22.62 -0.95 11.95
C PRO A 69 22.45 -2.07 10.93
N ASP A 70 23.11 -3.20 11.18
CA ASP A 70 23.12 -4.36 10.26
C ASP A 70 21.66 -4.78 10.09
N LYS A 71 21.01 -4.39 8.98
CA LYS A 71 19.62 -4.69 8.72
C LYS A 71 19.47 -6.20 8.58
N THR A 72 18.53 -6.77 9.30
CA THR A 72 18.22 -8.20 9.24
C THR A 72 17.37 -8.58 8.02
N TYR A 73 16.94 -7.60 7.21
CA TYR A 73 16.09 -7.73 6.03
C TYR A 73 16.65 -6.93 4.85
N THR A 74 16.27 -7.32 3.64
CA THR A 74 16.63 -6.64 2.40
C THR A 74 15.65 -5.52 2.07
N ASP A 75 16.04 -4.57 1.21
CA ASP A 75 15.15 -3.53 0.72
C ASP A 75 13.98 -4.12 -0.10
N GLU A 76 14.18 -5.27 -0.79
CA GLU A 76 13.12 -5.99 -1.51
C GLU A 76 12.09 -6.59 -0.55
N GLU A 77 12.51 -7.19 0.55
CA GLU A 77 11.61 -7.72 1.58
C GLU A 77 10.78 -6.62 2.24
N LEU A 78 11.39 -5.47 2.52
CA LEU A 78 10.67 -4.28 3.00
C LEU A 78 9.63 -3.79 1.99
N ASP A 79 9.98 -3.71 0.70
CA ASP A 79 9.07 -3.27 -0.36
C ASP A 79 7.87 -4.22 -0.52
N ILE A 80 8.12 -5.53 -0.49
CA ILE A 80 7.07 -6.55 -0.54
C ILE A 80 6.13 -6.43 0.67
N LEU A 81 6.67 -6.36 1.89
CA LEU A 81 5.85 -6.26 3.10
C LEU A 81 5.04 -4.96 3.14
N ALA A 82 5.65 -3.83 2.75
CA ALA A 82 4.95 -2.56 2.62
C ALA A 82 3.80 -2.63 1.60
N LEU A 83 4.01 -3.28 0.46
CA LEU A 83 2.97 -3.49 -0.54
C LEU A 83 1.80 -4.34 0.00
N ILE A 84 2.09 -5.40 0.77
CA ILE A 84 1.07 -6.22 1.45
C ILE A 84 0.25 -5.36 2.43
N VAL A 85 0.92 -4.62 3.32
CA VAL A 85 0.24 -3.73 4.28
C VAL A 85 -0.62 -2.68 3.56
N TYR A 86 -0.11 -2.09 2.48
CA TYR A 86 -0.86 -1.13 1.67
C TYR A 86 -2.11 -1.75 1.03
N GLN A 87 -2.00 -2.95 0.46
CA GLN A 87 -3.12 -3.59 -0.22
C GLN A 87 -4.21 -4.09 0.73
N GLU A 88 -3.82 -4.69 1.84
CA GLU A 88 -4.73 -5.33 2.79
C GLU A 88 -5.30 -4.33 3.82
N ALA A 89 -4.52 -3.33 4.21
CA ALA A 89 -4.84 -2.42 5.30
C ALA A 89 -4.56 -0.93 4.99
N GLY A 90 -4.47 -0.53 3.73
CA GLY A 90 -4.13 0.84 3.32
C GLY A 90 -5.21 1.89 3.60
N GLY A 91 -6.45 1.49 3.87
CA GLY A 91 -7.58 2.40 4.07
C GLY A 91 -7.42 3.33 5.29
N ASP A 92 -7.86 4.59 5.19
CA ASP A 92 -7.72 5.60 6.26
C ASP A 92 -8.45 5.25 7.57
N LYS A 93 -9.45 4.36 7.50
CA LYS A 93 -10.22 3.91 8.67
C LYS A 93 -9.58 2.74 9.41
N VAL A 94 -8.56 2.13 8.83
CA VAL A 94 -7.84 1.01 9.43
C VAL A 94 -6.81 1.55 10.42
N SER A 95 -6.69 0.97 11.60
CA SER A 95 -5.73 1.37 12.62
C SER A 95 -4.32 0.86 12.32
N ASP A 96 -3.31 1.48 12.92
CA ASP A 96 -1.92 1.02 12.78
C ASP A 96 -1.71 -0.35 13.45
N ASP A 97 -2.48 -0.67 14.50
CA ASP A 97 -2.43 -1.99 15.13
C ASP A 97 -2.92 -3.10 14.19
N THR A 98 -3.99 -2.85 13.43
CA THR A 98 -4.44 -3.78 12.37
C THR A 98 -3.38 -3.94 11.28
N ARG A 99 -2.71 -2.85 10.87
CA ARG A 99 -1.61 -2.90 9.89
C ARG A 99 -0.45 -3.74 10.39
N ARG A 100 -0.08 -3.61 11.68
CA ARG A 100 0.96 -4.45 12.30
C ARG A 100 0.57 -5.92 12.34
N LEU A 101 -0.69 -6.23 12.66
CA LEU A 101 -1.21 -7.60 12.60
C LEU A 101 -1.14 -8.18 11.19
N VAL A 102 -1.54 -7.41 10.16
CA VAL A 102 -1.41 -7.83 8.75
C VAL A 102 0.04 -8.12 8.38
N ALA A 103 0.98 -7.24 8.75
CA ALA A 103 2.40 -7.45 8.51
C ALA A 103 2.91 -8.71 9.24
N GLN A 104 2.54 -8.91 10.51
CA GLN A 104 2.97 -10.07 11.29
C GLN A 104 2.41 -11.38 10.73
N VAL A 105 1.15 -11.42 10.31
CA VAL A 105 0.56 -12.61 9.67
C VAL A 105 1.33 -12.99 8.40
N PHE A 106 1.76 -12.00 7.61
CA PHE A 106 2.61 -12.27 6.45
C PHE A 106 3.93 -12.91 6.87
N LEU A 107 4.63 -12.36 7.87
CA LEU A 107 5.90 -12.92 8.38
C LEU A 107 5.70 -14.33 8.97
N ASN A 108 4.59 -14.55 9.68
CA ASN A 108 4.26 -15.88 10.20
C ASN A 108 4.11 -16.90 9.07
N ARG A 109 3.50 -16.51 7.92
CA ARG A 109 3.41 -17.37 6.73
C ARG A 109 4.77 -17.68 6.11
N VAL A 110 5.65 -16.69 6.00
CA VAL A 110 7.03 -16.90 5.49
C VAL A 110 7.79 -17.90 6.35
N ASN A 111 7.55 -17.90 7.67
CA ASN A 111 8.22 -18.78 8.63
C ASN A 111 7.51 -20.14 8.84
N ASP A 112 6.31 -20.33 8.30
CA ASP A 112 5.52 -21.55 8.50
C ASP A 112 5.75 -22.53 7.34
N SER A 113 6.16 -23.75 7.63
CA SER A 113 6.48 -24.80 6.65
C SER A 113 5.33 -25.19 5.71
N ARG A 114 4.09 -24.75 5.96
CA ARG A 114 2.92 -24.95 5.09
C ARG A 114 2.89 -23.98 3.92
N PHE A 115 3.70 -22.91 3.97
CA PHE A 115 3.83 -21.89 2.94
C PHE A 115 5.22 -21.95 2.30
N PRO A 116 5.43 -21.26 1.17
CA PRO A 116 6.77 -21.02 0.64
C PRO A 116 7.65 -20.26 1.65
N ASP A 117 8.98 -20.40 1.53
CA ASP A 117 9.97 -19.86 2.47
C ASP A 117 10.58 -18.52 2.04
N SER A 118 9.95 -17.83 1.07
CA SER A 118 10.39 -16.52 0.62
C SER A 118 9.25 -15.50 0.58
N PHE A 119 9.57 -14.24 0.84
CA PHE A 119 8.62 -13.12 0.76
C PHE A 119 7.92 -13.07 -0.60
N TYR A 120 8.69 -13.19 -1.69
CA TYR A 120 8.14 -13.16 -3.04
C TYR A 120 7.12 -14.28 -3.29
N GLU A 121 7.47 -15.51 -2.94
CA GLU A 121 6.61 -16.66 -3.20
C GLU A 121 5.37 -16.67 -2.32
N VAL A 122 5.47 -16.28 -1.05
CA VAL A 122 4.30 -16.12 -0.17
C VAL A 122 3.37 -15.02 -0.70
N ALA A 123 3.93 -13.87 -1.09
CA ALA A 123 3.14 -12.74 -1.61
C ALA A 123 2.43 -13.07 -2.93
N THR A 124 3.05 -13.88 -3.79
CA THR A 124 2.52 -14.25 -5.12
C THR A 124 1.83 -15.62 -5.16
N ALA A 125 1.73 -16.32 -4.03
CA ALA A 125 1.05 -17.60 -3.95
C ALA A 125 -0.45 -17.49 -4.30
N GLU A 126 -1.00 -18.50 -4.96
CA GLU A 126 -2.41 -18.56 -5.32
C GLU A 126 -3.30 -18.46 -4.06
N ARG A 127 -4.31 -17.58 -4.11
CA ARG A 127 -5.32 -17.35 -3.06
C ARG A 127 -4.77 -16.76 -1.74
N GLN A 128 -3.53 -16.24 -1.72
CA GLN A 128 -2.99 -15.59 -0.53
C GLN A 128 -3.26 -14.07 -0.58
N TYR A 129 -2.65 -13.37 -1.51
CA TYR A 129 -2.74 -11.91 -1.64
C TYR A 129 -3.29 -11.53 -3.02
N GLY A 130 -4.47 -12.02 -3.31
CA GLY A 130 -5.36 -11.77 -4.43
C GLY A 130 -4.69 -11.27 -5.73
N ARG A 131 -4.48 -9.97 -5.82
CA ARG A 131 -3.94 -9.32 -7.01
C ARG A 131 -2.51 -9.74 -7.32
N LEU A 132 -1.64 -9.93 -6.32
CA LEU A 132 -0.22 -10.18 -6.50
C LEU A 132 0.06 -11.51 -7.19
N TYR A 133 -0.83 -12.48 -7.06
CA TYR A 133 -0.76 -13.72 -7.82
C TYR A 133 -0.74 -13.47 -9.35
N TRP A 134 -1.50 -12.47 -9.82
CA TRP A 134 -1.63 -12.16 -11.25
C TRP A 134 -0.64 -11.13 -11.75
N THR A 135 -0.28 -10.16 -10.93
CA THR A 135 0.54 -9.01 -11.34
C THR A 135 2.00 -9.13 -10.94
N GLY A 136 2.36 -10.07 -10.04
CA GLY A 136 3.63 -10.05 -9.34
C GLY A 136 3.71 -8.87 -8.35
N ILE A 137 4.90 -8.58 -7.86
CA ILE A 137 5.17 -7.48 -6.94
C ILE A 137 5.19 -6.16 -7.72
N VAL A 138 4.01 -5.56 -7.89
CA VAL A 138 3.82 -4.31 -8.63
C VAL A 138 2.88 -3.40 -7.86
N TRP A 139 3.37 -2.20 -7.50
CA TRP A 139 2.56 -1.16 -6.91
C TRP A 139 1.45 -0.71 -7.87
N PRO A 140 0.22 -0.52 -7.40
CA PRO A 140 -0.86 -0.02 -8.24
C PRO A 140 -0.62 1.46 -8.62
N ASP A 141 -1.04 1.87 -9.83
CA ASP A 141 -0.87 3.25 -10.33
C ASP A 141 -1.46 4.30 -9.37
N ARG A 142 -2.55 3.98 -8.67
CA ARG A 142 -3.16 4.84 -7.65
C ARG A 142 -2.22 5.18 -6.50
N ALA A 143 -1.24 4.30 -6.18
CA ALA A 143 -0.29 4.53 -5.11
C ALA A 143 0.64 5.74 -5.37
N SER A 144 0.75 6.18 -6.63
CA SER A 144 1.50 7.39 -7.01
C SER A 144 0.70 8.69 -6.89
N SER A 145 -0.61 8.64 -6.59
CA SER A 145 -1.43 9.82 -6.34
C SER A 145 -1.12 10.47 -4.99
N GLN A 146 -1.33 11.79 -4.86
CA GLN A 146 -1.12 12.48 -3.58
C GLN A 146 -2.02 11.95 -2.45
N VAL A 147 -3.23 11.53 -2.76
CA VAL A 147 -4.18 10.97 -1.78
C VAL A 147 -3.65 9.66 -1.20
N GLU A 148 -3.01 8.84 -2.02
CA GLU A 148 -2.46 7.55 -1.62
C GLU A 148 -1.03 7.64 -1.07
N ALA A 149 -0.32 8.77 -1.25
CA ALA A 149 1.06 8.94 -0.79
C ALA A 149 1.20 8.67 0.72
N HIS A 150 0.27 9.17 1.54
CA HIS A 150 0.27 8.90 2.98
C HIS A 150 -0.02 7.44 3.33
N ALA A 151 -0.85 6.75 2.53
CA ALA A 151 -1.11 5.33 2.73
C ALA A 151 0.14 4.49 2.43
N VAL A 152 0.88 4.85 1.38
CA VAL A 152 2.17 4.22 1.03
C VAL A 152 3.21 4.49 2.13
N GLU A 153 3.37 5.74 2.58
CA GLU A 153 4.29 6.11 3.66
C GLU A 153 4.00 5.34 4.95
N ARG A 154 2.72 5.27 5.35
CA ARG A 154 2.30 4.48 6.52
C ARG A 154 2.62 3.00 6.37
N ALA A 155 2.40 2.45 5.17
CA ALA A 155 2.68 1.04 4.91
C ALA A 155 4.17 0.71 5.06
N TYR A 156 5.05 1.53 4.51
CA TYR A 156 6.50 1.39 4.69
C TYR A 156 6.92 1.52 6.15
N LYS A 157 6.39 2.53 6.86
CA LYS A 157 6.67 2.74 8.28
C LYS A 157 6.29 1.51 9.11
N ILE A 158 5.09 0.97 8.91
CA ILE A 158 4.61 -0.21 9.64
C ILE A 158 5.41 -1.47 9.28
N ALA A 159 5.71 -1.67 8.00
CA ALA A 159 6.53 -2.80 7.56
C ALA A 159 7.92 -2.76 8.20
N GLN A 160 8.56 -1.59 8.23
CA GLN A 160 9.85 -1.39 8.88
C GLN A 160 9.76 -1.63 10.40
N GLU A 161 8.76 -1.06 11.08
CA GLU A 161 8.55 -1.27 12.52
C GLU A 161 8.45 -2.76 12.89
N VAL A 162 7.72 -3.54 12.08
CA VAL A 162 7.53 -4.98 12.34
C VAL A 162 8.77 -5.79 12.02
N LEU A 163 9.51 -5.45 10.95
CA LEU A 163 10.77 -6.11 10.59
C LEU A 163 11.91 -5.83 11.57
N GLU A 164 11.89 -4.67 12.22
CA GLU A 164 12.91 -4.25 13.19
C GLU A 164 12.55 -4.63 14.64
N SER A 165 11.32 -5.15 14.87
CA SER A 165 10.87 -5.53 16.20
C SER A 165 11.44 -6.87 16.66
N ASP A 166 12.04 -6.91 17.85
CA ASP A 166 12.45 -8.16 18.51
C ASP A 166 11.24 -8.96 19.05
N GLU A 167 10.07 -8.31 19.22
CA GLU A 167 8.87 -8.94 19.76
C GLU A 167 7.79 -9.06 18.67
N PRO A 168 7.26 -10.27 18.40
CA PRO A 168 6.21 -10.44 17.41
C PRO A 168 4.89 -9.81 17.88
N VAL A 169 4.16 -9.19 16.94
CA VAL A 169 2.86 -8.54 17.18
C VAL A 169 1.78 -9.56 17.57
N CYS A 170 1.86 -10.78 17.05
CA CYS A 170 0.99 -11.90 17.38
C CYS A 170 1.77 -13.23 17.35
N PRO A 171 1.25 -14.31 17.98
CA PRO A 171 1.88 -15.63 17.97
C PRO A 171 2.09 -16.18 16.54
N GLU A 172 3.16 -16.97 16.36
CA GLU A 172 3.53 -17.59 15.07
C GLU A 172 2.40 -18.39 14.41
N GLY A 173 1.53 -19.02 15.18
CA GLY A 173 0.39 -19.78 14.66
C GLY A 173 -0.75 -18.92 14.09
N VAL A 174 -0.74 -17.59 14.24
CA VAL A 174 -1.73 -16.68 13.64
C VAL A 174 -1.35 -16.42 12.20
N ILE A 175 -1.96 -17.16 11.27
CA ILE A 175 -1.62 -17.16 9.85
C ILE A 175 -2.78 -16.84 8.92
N PHE A 176 -4.00 -16.69 9.46
CA PHE A 176 -5.17 -16.29 8.69
C PHE A 176 -5.60 -14.87 9.03
N GLN A 177 -5.97 -14.13 7.99
CA GLN A 177 -6.61 -12.83 8.08
C GLN A 177 -7.72 -12.73 7.03
N ALA A 178 -8.91 -12.31 7.43
CA ALA A 178 -10.06 -12.14 6.52
C ALA A 178 -11.17 -11.30 7.17
N GLU A 179 -12.15 -10.88 6.38
CA GLU A 179 -13.41 -10.30 6.88
C GLU A 179 -14.36 -11.34 7.50
N PHE A 180 -13.96 -12.61 7.57
CA PHE A 180 -14.72 -13.71 8.15
C PHE A 180 -13.80 -14.68 8.90
N VAL A 181 -14.34 -15.41 9.86
CA VAL A 181 -13.60 -16.34 10.73
C VAL A 181 -13.12 -17.55 9.94
N GLN A 182 -11.83 -17.87 10.03
CA GLN A 182 -11.17 -19.00 9.35
C GLN A 182 -10.55 -20.03 10.29
N GLY A 183 -10.71 -19.89 11.59
CA GLY A 183 -10.12 -20.75 12.61
C GLY A 183 -10.40 -20.23 13.99
N ASP A 184 -9.61 -20.63 14.99
CA ASP A 184 -9.69 -20.07 16.33
C ASP A 184 -9.25 -18.60 16.29
N ILE A 185 -10.12 -17.71 16.81
CA ILE A 185 -9.90 -16.26 16.74
C ILE A 185 -8.80 -15.87 17.73
N TYR A 186 -7.73 -15.23 17.23
CA TYR A 186 -6.75 -14.50 18.03
C TYR A 186 -7.23 -13.08 18.33
N ALA A 187 -7.66 -12.33 17.29
CA ALA A 187 -8.14 -10.98 17.40
C ALA A 187 -9.22 -10.67 16.35
N GLU A 188 -10.12 -9.73 16.69
CA GLU A 188 -11.01 -9.06 15.75
C GLU A 188 -10.73 -7.55 15.84
N GLN A 189 -10.36 -6.93 14.71
CA GLN A 189 -9.99 -5.51 14.68
C GLN A 189 -10.31 -4.89 13.32
N ASP A 190 -10.92 -3.72 13.33
CA ASP A 190 -11.32 -2.96 12.14
C ASP A 190 -12.13 -3.78 11.10
N GLY A 191 -12.90 -4.78 11.58
CA GLY A 191 -13.70 -5.66 10.73
C GLY A 191 -12.92 -6.83 10.13
N MET A 192 -11.67 -7.04 10.53
CA MET A 192 -10.83 -8.19 10.15
C MET A 192 -10.69 -9.16 11.33
N TYR A 193 -10.74 -10.44 11.01
CA TYR A 193 -10.44 -11.54 11.94
C TYR A 193 -9.04 -12.05 11.68
N PHE A 194 -8.25 -12.17 12.75
CA PHE A 194 -6.93 -12.79 12.76
C PHE A 194 -7.04 -14.13 13.49
N CYS A 195 -6.73 -15.23 12.81
CA CYS A 195 -7.01 -16.55 13.31
C CYS A 195 -5.79 -17.46 13.28
N PHE A 196 -5.77 -18.41 14.24
CA PHE A 196 -4.84 -19.53 14.22
C PHE A 196 -5.18 -20.49 13.06
N GLY A 197 -4.16 -21.17 12.51
CA GLY A 197 -4.28 -22.17 11.45
C GLY A 197 -3.56 -23.47 11.71
#